data_ac9eb96cd8ecb1ddc8270b34b8571d8c
#
_entry.id   ac9eb96cd8ecb1ddc8270b34b8571d8c
#
_cell.length_a   1.000
_cell.length_b   1.000
_cell.length_c   1.000
_cell.angle_alpha   90.00
_cell.angle_beta   90.00
_cell.angle_gamma   90.00
#
_symmetry.space_group_name_H-M   'P 1'
#
loop_
_entity.id
_entity.type
_entity.pdbx_description
1 polymer ?
#
loop_
_entity_poly.entity_id
_entity_poly.type
_entity_poly.pdbx_seq_one_letter_code
_entity_poly.pdbx_strand_id
1 'polypeptide(L)'
;MRGTVRKISLPRRVVIDLMRASADVPFVAVRRTLNIERAAAARQALQKRPAWATIFAKGFAILARDHPVFRTSYLKWPWPRFYELPQTVAMIVVAPDAAPDGVLLFPIKAPDLVPLTEADERVRRAKADPLETTPFFRKTLTVSGLPAPLRRLAWAIGLYSGRQRANYFGTLLITSVAAFGGGEVEARAPCSFILSYDKVARDGSIDVMVRFDHRVTDAAVVGVALSGLEQILNEEIADELLALRPPEQAIADPPPPERIGSRLAGRTSR
;
A
#
# COMPACT_ATOMS: atom_id res chain seq x y z
N MET A 1 -38.01 -12.73 18.37
CA MET A 1 -36.71 -13.46 18.41
C MET A 1 -35.82 -12.85 19.48
N ARG A 2 -35.12 -13.66 20.28
CA ARG A 2 -34.11 -13.19 21.25
C ARG A 2 -32.73 -13.42 20.64
N GLY A 3 -31.90 -12.36 20.54
CA GLY A 3 -30.52 -12.42 20.06
C GLY A 3 -29.55 -12.83 21.18
N THR A 4 -28.30 -13.16 20.82
CA THR A 4 -27.23 -13.50 21.76
C THR A 4 -26.19 -12.38 21.79
N VAL A 5 -25.82 -11.89 22.99
CA VAL A 5 -24.75 -10.91 23.18
C VAL A 5 -23.41 -11.63 23.13
N ARG A 6 -22.47 -11.15 22.32
CA ARG A 6 -21.09 -11.67 22.23
C ARG A 6 -20.09 -10.60 22.63
N LYS A 7 -19.01 -11.02 23.27
CA LYS A 7 -17.88 -10.14 23.61
C LYS A 7 -17.09 -9.81 22.35
N ILE A 8 -16.71 -8.54 22.19
CA ILE A 8 -15.87 -8.05 21.09
C ILE A 8 -14.40 -8.37 21.41
N SER A 9 -13.71 -9.04 20.49
CA SER A 9 -12.26 -9.31 20.62
C SER A 9 -11.44 -8.01 20.47
N LEU A 10 -10.19 -8.02 20.92
CA LEU A 10 -9.30 -6.85 20.78
C LEU A 10 -9.02 -6.52 19.31
N PRO A 11 -8.71 -7.48 18.40
CA PRO A 11 -8.52 -7.17 16.99
C PRO A 11 -9.78 -6.56 16.36
N ARG A 12 -10.98 -7.08 16.64
CA ARG A 12 -12.23 -6.50 16.13
C ARG A 12 -12.47 -5.10 16.68
N ARG A 13 -12.07 -4.82 17.92
CA ARG A 13 -12.17 -3.50 18.53
C ARG A 13 -11.25 -2.48 17.83
N VAL A 14 -10.04 -2.89 17.41
CA VAL A 14 -9.16 -2.05 16.58
C VAL A 14 -9.87 -1.63 15.31
N VAL A 15 -10.54 -2.56 14.61
CA VAL A 15 -11.30 -2.26 13.39
C VAL A 15 -12.42 -1.25 13.67
N ILE A 16 -13.15 -1.41 14.78
CA ILE A 16 -14.22 -0.48 15.17
C ILE A 16 -13.68 0.92 15.42
N ASP A 17 -12.56 1.02 16.16
CA ASP A 17 -11.91 2.31 16.43
C ASP A 17 -11.35 2.95 15.13
N LEU A 18 -10.82 2.13 14.22
CA LEU A 18 -10.34 2.58 12.90
C LEU A 18 -11.48 3.16 12.05
N MET A 19 -12.63 2.46 11.99
CA MET A 19 -13.82 2.94 11.28
C MET A 19 -14.31 4.27 11.85
N ARG A 20 -14.34 4.39 13.18
CA ARG A 20 -14.69 5.65 13.84
C ARG A 20 -13.73 6.78 13.50
N ALA A 21 -12.42 6.52 13.51
CA ALA A 21 -11.39 7.52 13.22
C ALA A 21 -11.40 7.98 11.75
N SER A 22 -11.94 7.17 10.84
CA SER A 22 -12.04 7.46 9.40
C SER A 22 -13.38 8.04 8.97
N ALA A 23 -14.36 8.16 9.89
CA ALA A 23 -15.73 8.57 9.55
C ALA A 23 -15.79 9.97 8.90
N ASP A 24 -14.94 10.90 9.36
CA ASP A 24 -14.92 12.30 8.90
C ASP A 24 -13.97 12.54 7.71
N VAL A 25 -13.38 11.52 7.12
CA VAL A 25 -12.49 11.69 5.96
C VAL A 25 -13.33 11.67 4.68
N PRO A 26 -13.38 12.79 3.92
CA PRO A 26 -14.15 12.89 2.69
C PRO A 26 -13.37 12.22 1.54
N PHE A 27 -13.49 10.91 1.43
CA PHE A 27 -12.83 10.15 0.39
C PHE A 27 -13.49 10.32 -0.97
N VAL A 28 -12.66 10.57 -1.99
CA VAL A 28 -12.99 10.41 -3.41
C VAL A 28 -12.17 9.25 -3.95
N ALA A 29 -12.66 8.54 -4.95
CA ALA A 29 -12.01 7.39 -5.55
C ALA A 29 -11.70 7.64 -7.04
N VAL A 30 -10.51 7.25 -7.47
CA VAL A 30 -10.13 7.14 -8.88
C VAL A 30 -9.77 5.66 -9.13
N ARG A 31 -10.35 5.09 -10.19
CA ARG A 31 -10.07 3.73 -10.66
C ARG A 31 -9.36 3.78 -11.99
N ARG A 32 -8.43 2.87 -12.18
CA ARG A 32 -7.73 2.70 -13.45
C ARG A 32 -7.25 1.25 -13.58
N THR A 33 -7.37 0.71 -14.78
CA THR A 33 -6.68 -0.51 -15.17
C THR A 33 -5.26 -0.15 -15.57
N LEU A 34 -4.27 -0.72 -14.89
CA LEU A 34 -2.84 -0.56 -15.18
C LEU A 34 -2.37 -1.78 -15.98
N ASN A 35 -1.50 -1.56 -16.95
CA ASN A 35 -0.75 -2.63 -17.58
C ASN A 35 0.60 -2.79 -16.88
N ILE A 36 0.79 -3.89 -16.16
CA ILE A 36 2.01 -4.19 -15.41
C ILE A 36 2.68 -5.48 -15.88
N GLU A 37 2.57 -5.77 -17.18
CA GLU A 37 3.03 -7.01 -17.79
C GLU A 37 4.49 -7.33 -17.44
N ARG A 38 5.40 -6.33 -17.55
CA ARG A 38 6.82 -6.54 -17.27
C ARG A 38 7.08 -6.86 -15.79
N ALA A 39 6.44 -6.16 -14.86
CA ALA A 39 6.54 -6.46 -13.44
C ALA A 39 5.92 -7.83 -13.10
N ALA A 40 4.79 -8.16 -13.73
CA ALA A 40 4.10 -9.44 -13.53
C ALA A 40 4.97 -10.61 -14.02
N ALA A 41 5.55 -10.52 -15.21
CA ALA A 41 6.46 -11.52 -15.77
C ALA A 41 7.72 -11.67 -14.91
N ALA A 42 8.36 -10.55 -14.51
CA ALA A 42 9.53 -10.58 -13.65
C ALA A 42 9.24 -11.26 -12.30
N ARG A 43 8.10 -10.92 -11.68
CA ARG A 43 7.66 -11.56 -10.44
C ARG A 43 7.34 -13.04 -10.61
N GLN A 44 6.70 -13.42 -11.71
CA GLN A 44 6.31 -14.81 -12.01
C GLN A 44 7.54 -15.73 -12.09
N ALA A 45 8.65 -15.24 -12.59
CA ALA A 45 9.91 -15.99 -12.73
C ALA A 45 10.63 -16.24 -11.39
N LEU A 46 10.20 -15.62 -10.29
CA LEU A 46 10.82 -15.81 -8.97
C LEU A 46 10.26 -17.04 -8.25
N GLN A 47 11.11 -17.81 -7.60
CA GLN A 47 10.69 -18.90 -6.70
C GLN A 47 9.94 -18.34 -5.48
N LYS A 48 10.52 -17.33 -4.81
CA LYS A 48 9.89 -16.62 -3.70
C LYS A 48 9.34 -15.29 -4.20
N ARG A 49 8.06 -15.27 -4.55
CA ARG A 49 7.38 -14.12 -5.13
C ARG A 49 6.98 -13.10 -4.06
N PRO A 50 7.46 -11.85 -4.08
CA PRO A 50 6.98 -10.81 -3.19
C PRO A 50 5.47 -10.57 -3.37
N ALA A 51 4.77 -10.24 -2.28
CA ALA A 51 3.35 -9.93 -2.33
C ALA A 51 3.09 -8.62 -3.12
N TRP A 52 2.00 -8.57 -3.87
CA TRP A 52 1.63 -7.36 -4.60
C TRP A 52 1.45 -6.16 -3.67
N ALA A 53 0.96 -6.39 -2.44
CA ALA A 53 0.84 -5.33 -1.44
C ALA A 53 2.19 -4.64 -1.15
N THR A 54 3.26 -5.42 -1.05
CA THR A 54 4.62 -4.89 -0.82
C THR A 54 5.15 -4.18 -2.05
N ILE A 55 4.88 -4.72 -3.24
CA ILE A 55 5.24 -4.12 -4.54
C ILE A 55 4.55 -2.76 -4.70
N PHE A 56 3.23 -2.68 -4.49
CA PHE A 56 2.50 -1.41 -4.56
C PHE A 56 2.93 -0.41 -3.49
N ALA A 57 3.27 -0.89 -2.27
CA ALA A 57 3.78 -0.02 -1.22
C ALA A 57 5.09 0.66 -1.63
N LYS A 58 6.00 -0.10 -2.24
CA LYS A 58 7.27 0.44 -2.75
C LYS A 58 7.07 1.35 -3.96
N GLY A 59 6.32 0.91 -4.97
CA GLY A 59 6.05 1.71 -6.16
C GLY A 59 5.38 3.05 -5.84
N PHE A 60 4.39 3.05 -4.94
CA PHE A 60 3.76 4.30 -4.49
C PHE A 60 4.71 5.19 -3.68
N ALA A 61 5.62 4.62 -2.89
CA ALA A 61 6.60 5.39 -2.14
C ALA A 61 7.64 6.05 -3.07
N ILE A 62 8.04 5.37 -4.15
CA ILE A 62 8.90 5.93 -5.20
C ILE A 62 8.17 7.11 -5.86
N LEU A 63 6.90 6.95 -6.25
CA LEU A 63 6.07 8.03 -6.78
C LEU A 63 6.00 9.23 -5.81
N ALA A 64 5.79 8.96 -4.52
CA ALA A 64 5.63 9.97 -3.49
C ALA A 64 6.96 10.71 -3.16
N ARG A 65 8.12 10.17 -3.53
CA ARG A 65 9.42 10.83 -3.38
C ARG A 65 9.46 12.14 -4.15
N ASP A 66 8.98 12.11 -5.39
CA ASP A 66 9.01 13.25 -6.30
C ASP A 66 7.71 14.09 -6.24
N HIS A 67 6.67 13.56 -5.60
CA HIS A 67 5.37 14.20 -5.45
C HIS A 67 4.94 14.28 -3.96
N PRO A 68 5.37 15.32 -3.21
CA PRO A 68 5.13 15.45 -1.76
C PRO A 68 3.67 15.38 -1.32
N VAL A 69 2.73 15.71 -2.21
CA VAL A 69 1.29 15.61 -1.93
C VAL A 69 0.89 14.21 -1.47
N PHE A 70 1.54 13.14 -2.02
CA PHE A 70 1.25 11.74 -1.67
C PHE A 70 1.79 11.29 -0.30
N ARG A 71 2.56 12.15 0.38
CA ARG A 71 3.00 11.95 1.78
C ARG A 71 2.51 13.08 2.70
N THR A 72 1.48 13.81 2.25
CA THR A 72 0.84 14.88 3.01
C THR A 72 -0.44 14.40 3.69
N SER A 73 -0.70 14.88 4.89
CA SER A 73 -1.91 14.62 5.66
C SER A 73 -2.59 15.92 6.09
N TYR A 74 -3.91 15.94 6.04
CA TYR A 74 -4.71 17.03 6.62
C TYR A 74 -4.89 16.82 8.12
N LEU A 75 -4.56 17.83 8.91
CA LEU A 75 -4.78 17.89 10.35
C LEU A 75 -5.82 18.95 10.66
N LYS A 76 -6.94 18.54 11.28
CA LYS A 76 -8.06 19.43 11.61
C LYS A 76 -7.76 20.27 12.85
N TRP A 77 -7.08 19.71 13.82
CA TRP A 77 -6.93 20.33 15.16
C TRP A 77 -5.45 20.57 15.51
N PRO A 78 -5.08 21.64 16.24
CA PRO A 78 -5.90 22.72 16.80
C PRO A 78 -6.42 23.73 15.77
N TRP A 79 -5.82 23.84 14.60
CA TRP A 79 -6.29 24.58 13.42
C TRP A 79 -6.03 23.78 12.17
N PRO A 80 -6.83 23.96 11.10
CA PRO A 80 -6.65 23.27 9.82
C PRO A 80 -5.26 23.54 9.24
N ARG A 81 -4.51 22.46 8.91
CA ARG A 81 -3.18 22.54 8.28
C ARG A 81 -2.82 21.27 7.58
N PHE A 82 -1.88 21.37 6.66
CA PHE A 82 -1.21 20.21 6.08
C PHE A 82 0.02 19.83 6.91
N TYR A 83 0.29 18.55 6.97
CA TYR A 83 1.51 18.01 7.52
C TYR A 83 2.13 17.09 6.49
N GLU A 84 3.25 17.54 5.90
CA GLU A 84 4.05 16.78 4.97
C GLU A 84 5.09 15.96 5.74
N LEU A 85 5.19 14.67 5.39
CA LEU A 85 6.21 13.80 5.94
C LEU A 85 7.45 13.79 5.04
N PRO A 86 8.65 13.62 5.63
CA PRO A 86 9.87 13.47 4.84
C PRO A 86 9.89 12.17 4.03
N GLN A 87 9.16 11.15 4.48
CA GLN A 87 9.12 9.82 3.87
C GLN A 87 7.70 9.22 3.92
N THR A 88 7.40 8.34 2.97
CA THR A 88 6.15 7.58 2.99
C THR A 88 6.14 6.57 4.12
N VAL A 89 5.01 6.43 4.78
CA VAL A 89 4.72 5.31 5.69
C VAL A 89 3.54 4.55 5.10
N ALA A 90 3.83 3.37 4.54
CA ALA A 90 2.79 2.49 4.00
C ALA A 90 2.29 1.54 5.08
N MET A 91 0.97 1.49 5.26
CA MET A 91 0.29 0.52 6.11
C MET A 91 -0.26 -0.61 5.25
N ILE A 92 0.22 -1.81 5.46
CA ILE A 92 -0.34 -3.00 4.78
C ILE A 92 -1.39 -3.63 5.67
N VAL A 93 -2.57 -3.87 5.14
CA VAL A 93 -3.62 -4.62 5.83
C VAL A 93 -3.22 -6.09 5.89
N VAL A 94 -3.06 -6.59 7.09
CA VAL A 94 -2.71 -7.99 7.36
C VAL A 94 -3.88 -8.64 8.10
N ALA A 95 -4.28 -9.82 7.65
CA ALA A 95 -5.15 -10.72 8.40
C ALA A 95 -4.26 -11.77 9.08
N PRO A 96 -3.86 -11.57 10.35
CA PRO A 96 -2.98 -12.50 11.04
C PRO A 96 -3.68 -13.82 11.27
N ASP A 97 -2.95 -14.93 11.13
CA ASP A 97 -3.49 -16.27 11.37
C ASP A 97 -3.97 -16.45 12.81
N ALA A 98 -3.33 -15.73 13.76
CA ALA A 98 -3.70 -15.70 15.17
C ALA A 98 -4.92 -14.81 15.51
N ALA A 99 -5.52 -14.10 14.54
CA ALA A 99 -6.66 -13.19 14.75
C ALA A 99 -7.70 -13.29 13.62
N PRO A 100 -8.40 -14.44 13.48
CA PRO A 100 -9.29 -14.70 12.35
C PRO A 100 -10.51 -13.78 12.26
N ASP A 101 -10.85 -13.08 13.33
CA ASP A 101 -11.99 -12.16 13.42
C ASP A 101 -11.64 -10.68 13.26
N GLY A 102 -10.38 -10.37 12.88
CA GLY A 102 -9.91 -9.00 12.70
C GLY A 102 -8.79 -8.88 11.69
N VAL A 103 -8.53 -7.63 11.29
CA VAL A 103 -7.37 -7.24 10.50
C VAL A 103 -6.57 -6.22 11.28
N LEU A 104 -5.25 -6.23 11.09
CA LEU A 104 -4.32 -5.28 11.69
C LEU A 104 -3.54 -4.56 10.60
N LEU A 105 -3.03 -3.37 10.91
CA LEU A 105 -2.21 -2.59 10.01
C LEU A 105 -0.73 -2.85 10.33
N PHE A 106 0.07 -3.19 9.33
CA PHE A 106 1.50 -3.37 9.48
C PHE A 106 2.26 -2.24 8.77
N PRO A 107 3.08 -1.43 9.49
CA PRO A 107 3.78 -0.30 8.92
C PRO A 107 5.08 -0.71 8.21
N ILE A 108 5.27 -0.22 7.00
CA ILE A 108 6.57 -0.16 6.33
C ILE A 108 6.94 1.31 6.18
N LYS A 109 8.02 1.72 6.84
CA LYS A 109 8.55 3.09 6.76
C LYS A 109 9.52 3.18 5.60
N ALA A 110 9.43 4.25 4.82
CA ALA A 110 10.26 4.50 3.66
C ALA A 110 10.40 3.26 2.75
N PRO A 111 9.29 2.70 2.21
CA PRO A 111 9.35 1.46 1.44
C PRO A 111 10.23 1.57 0.19
N ASP A 112 10.41 2.79 -0.35
CA ASP A 112 11.32 3.10 -1.46
C ASP A 112 12.78 2.81 -1.14
N LEU A 113 13.19 2.93 0.13
CA LEU A 113 14.57 2.72 0.60
C LEU A 113 14.82 1.28 1.12
N VAL A 114 13.78 0.48 1.29
CA VAL A 114 13.89 -0.90 1.79
C VAL A 114 13.90 -1.87 0.61
N PRO A 115 14.83 -2.86 0.57
CA PRO A 115 14.78 -3.93 -0.42
C PRO A 115 13.43 -4.64 -0.40
N LEU A 116 12.88 -4.95 -1.59
CA LEU A 116 11.56 -5.55 -1.72
C LEU A 116 11.44 -6.89 -0.97
N THR A 117 12.51 -7.70 -1.02
CA THR A 117 12.58 -8.98 -0.29
C THR A 117 12.49 -8.81 1.21
N GLU A 118 13.17 -7.81 1.77
CA GLU A 118 13.16 -7.52 3.19
C GLU A 118 11.78 -7.01 3.63
N ALA A 119 11.19 -6.08 2.87
CA ALA A 119 9.86 -5.56 3.15
C ALA A 119 8.81 -6.69 3.14
N ASP A 120 8.86 -7.58 2.13
CA ASP A 120 7.95 -8.72 2.00
C ASP A 120 8.12 -9.73 3.15
N GLU A 121 9.36 -10.03 3.54
CA GLU A 121 9.62 -10.93 4.67
C GLU A 121 9.08 -10.38 5.99
N ARG A 122 9.22 -9.07 6.24
CA ARG A 122 8.63 -8.42 7.43
C ARG A 122 7.10 -8.57 7.45
N VAL A 123 6.43 -8.39 6.31
CA VAL A 123 4.97 -8.56 6.20
C VAL A 123 4.56 -10.04 6.41
N ARG A 124 5.31 -10.98 5.84
CA ARG A 124 5.06 -12.42 6.01
C ARG A 124 5.14 -12.83 7.48
N ARG A 125 6.19 -12.38 8.18
CA ARG A 125 6.33 -12.61 9.62
C ARG A 125 5.19 -12.00 10.42
N ALA A 126 4.81 -10.76 10.12
CA ALA A 126 3.68 -10.10 10.79
C ALA A 126 2.36 -10.85 10.60
N LYS A 127 2.21 -11.63 9.51
CA LYS A 127 1.03 -12.47 9.28
C LYS A 127 1.10 -13.79 10.04
N ALA A 128 2.25 -14.47 10.02
CA ALA A 128 2.40 -15.84 10.52
C ALA A 128 2.71 -15.92 12.03
N ASP A 129 3.47 -14.94 12.53
CA ASP A 129 3.95 -14.96 13.90
C ASP A 129 2.84 -14.59 14.91
N PRO A 130 2.96 -14.98 16.19
CA PRO A 130 2.08 -14.54 17.27
C PRO A 130 2.00 -13.01 17.33
N LEU A 131 0.81 -12.45 17.62
CA LEU A 131 0.58 -11.00 17.61
C LEU A 131 1.51 -10.21 18.54
N GLU A 132 1.91 -10.84 19.64
CA GLU A 132 2.76 -10.25 20.68
C GLU A 132 4.21 -10.05 20.21
N THR A 133 4.66 -10.83 19.22
CA THR A 133 6.04 -10.76 18.69
C THR A 133 6.22 -9.53 17.79
N THR A 134 5.13 -9.01 17.20
CA THR A 134 5.15 -7.80 16.40
C THR A 134 4.93 -6.58 17.30
N PRO A 135 5.96 -5.73 17.55
CA PRO A 135 5.83 -4.61 18.50
C PRO A 135 4.70 -3.64 18.18
N PHE A 136 4.42 -3.43 16.89
CA PHE A 136 3.33 -2.56 16.46
C PHE A 136 1.95 -3.15 16.80
N PHE A 137 1.75 -4.44 16.59
CA PHE A 137 0.50 -5.12 16.94
C PHE A 137 0.28 -5.14 18.45
N ARG A 138 1.31 -5.50 19.21
CA ARG A 138 1.26 -5.47 20.68
C ARG A 138 0.82 -4.11 21.20
N LYS A 139 1.43 -3.02 20.70
CA LYS A 139 1.07 -1.65 21.11
C LYS A 139 -0.38 -1.30 20.73
N THR A 140 -0.80 -1.64 19.52
CA THR A 140 -2.16 -1.38 19.03
C THR A 140 -3.20 -2.14 19.88
N LEU A 141 -2.96 -3.41 20.19
CA LEU A 141 -3.84 -4.22 21.03
C LEU A 141 -3.88 -3.74 22.49
N THR A 142 -2.74 -3.30 23.02
CA THR A 142 -2.69 -2.68 24.37
C THR A 142 -3.58 -1.45 24.43
N VAL A 143 -3.46 -0.54 23.44
CA VAL A 143 -4.35 0.65 23.37
C VAL A 143 -5.80 0.24 23.23
N SER A 144 -6.10 -0.77 22.41
CA SER A 144 -7.47 -1.28 22.23
C SER A 144 -8.06 -1.92 23.51
N GLY A 145 -7.21 -2.42 24.41
CA GLY A 145 -7.59 -2.95 25.72
C GLY A 145 -7.98 -1.88 26.75
N LEU A 146 -7.58 -0.63 26.55
CA LEU A 146 -7.87 0.45 27.50
C LEU A 146 -9.37 0.71 27.69
N PRO A 147 -9.79 1.24 28.85
CA PRO A 147 -11.12 1.81 29.03
C PRO A 147 -11.44 2.86 27.98
N ALA A 148 -12.70 2.98 27.59
CA ALA A 148 -13.12 3.81 26.46
C ALA A 148 -12.63 5.28 26.50
N PRO A 149 -12.62 6.00 27.63
CA PRO A 149 -12.11 7.37 27.67
C PRO A 149 -10.62 7.46 27.35
N LEU A 150 -9.80 6.59 27.97
CA LEU A 150 -8.34 6.56 27.76
C LEU A 150 -7.99 6.13 26.34
N ARG A 151 -8.71 5.15 25.81
CA ARG A 151 -8.56 4.69 24.42
C ARG A 151 -8.87 5.81 23.44
N ARG A 152 -9.98 6.55 23.64
CA ARG A 152 -10.34 7.71 22.80
C ARG A 152 -9.29 8.81 22.86
N LEU A 153 -8.72 9.08 24.01
CA LEU A 153 -7.63 10.04 24.17
C LEU A 153 -6.38 9.60 23.41
N ALA A 154 -5.97 8.33 23.54
CA ALA A 154 -4.84 7.78 22.80
C ALA A 154 -5.02 7.89 21.27
N TRP A 155 -6.23 7.60 20.78
CA TRP A 155 -6.57 7.78 19.36
C TRP A 155 -6.54 9.24 18.93
N ALA A 156 -7.06 10.16 19.75
CA ALA A 156 -7.03 11.60 19.47
C ALA A 156 -5.59 12.12 19.37
N ILE A 157 -4.71 11.73 20.29
CA ILE A 157 -3.28 12.08 20.24
C ILE A 157 -2.66 11.53 18.95
N GLY A 158 -2.93 10.27 18.60
CA GLY A 158 -2.46 9.66 17.36
C GLY A 158 -2.93 10.39 16.10
N LEU A 159 -4.19 10.82 16.05
CA LEU A 159 -4.81 11.46 14.89
C LEU A 159 -4.39 12.91 14.68
N TYR A 160 -4.23 13.68 15.78
CA TYR A 160 -4.01 15.12 15.69
C TYR A 160 -2.56 15.55 15.80
N SER A 161 -1.66 14.66 16.17
CA SER A 161 -0.21 14.88 16.10
C SER A 161 0.32 14.39 14.74
N GLY A 162 0.85 15.27 13.90
CA GLY A 162 1.29 14.93 12.54
C GLY A 162 2.27 13.75 12.51
N ARG A 163 3.30 13.77 13.37
CA ARG A 163 4.27 12.68 13.49
C ARG A 163 3.63 11.37 13.94
N GLN A 164 2.72 11.43 14.92
CA GLN A 164 2.05 10.22 15.43
C GLN A 164 1.04 9.69 14.44
N ARG A 165 0.31 10.56 13.75
CA ARG A 165 -0.61 10.18 12.68
C ARG A 165 0.10 9.33 11.62
N ALA A 166 1.26 9.78 11.15
CA ALA A 166 2.06 9.03 10.20
C ALA A 166 2.56 7.69 10.73
N ASN A 167 3.05 7.67 11.97
CA ASN A 167 3.59 6.45 12.56
C ASN A 167 2.51 5.40 12.86
N TYR A 168 1.27 5.79 13.17
CA TYR A 168 0.21 4.86 13.56
C TYR A 168 -0.79 4.55 12.45
N PHE A 169 -1.00 5.47 11.51
CA PHE A 169 -2.01 5.30 10.46
C PHE A 169 -1.41 5.38 9.05
N GLY A 170 -0.15 5.82 8.93
CA GLY A 170 0.53 5.99 7.65
C GLY A 170 0.00 7.16 6.83
N THR A 171 0.61 7.37 5.68
CA THR A 171 0.12 8.23 4.61
C THR A 171 -0.64 7.43 3.56
N LEU A 172 -0.27 6.16 3.41
CA LEU A 172 -0.81 5.21 2.46
C LEU A 172 -1.27 3.94 3.18
N LEU A 173 -2.46 3.47 2.86
CA LEU A 173 -2.93 2.13 3.20
C LEU A 173 -2.98 1.27 1.94
N ILE A 174 -2.47 0.04 2.02
CA ILE A 174 -2.58 -0.96 0.96
C ILE A 174 -3.47 -2.10 1.43
N THR A 175 -4.45 -2.45 0.61
CA THR A 175 -5.36 -3.58 0.88
C THR A 175 -5.75 -4.30 -0.39
N SER A 176 -6.12 -5.58 -0.28
CA SER A 176 -6.70 -6.35 -1.36
C SER A 176 -7.46 -7.55 -0.78
N VAL A 177 -8.54 -7.91 -1.42
CA VAL A 177 -9.30 -9.14 -1.17
C VAL A 177 -9.25 -10.11 -2.35
N ALA A 178 -8.39 -9.83 -3.33
CA ALA A 178 -8.22 -10.64 -4.53
C ALA A 178 -7.87 -12.11 -4.25
N ALA A 179 -7.11 -12.38 -3.18
CA ALA A 179 -6.80 -13.74 -2.75
C ALA A 179 -8.04 -14.56 -2.31
N PHE A 180 -9.11 -13.86 -1.92
CA PHE A 180 -10.38 -14.46 -1.48
C PHE A 180 -11.45 -14.46 -2.59
N GLY A 181 -11.09 -14.12 -3.83
CA GLY A 181 -12.01 -14.05 -4.95
C GLY A 181 -12.82 -12.77 -5.03
N GLY A 182 -12.55 -11.80 -4.16
CA GLY A 182 -13.13 -10.46 -4.24
C GLY A 182 -12.31 -9.57 -5.19
N GLY A 183 -12.95 -8.49 -5.69
CA GLY A 183 -12.29 -7.45 -6.45
C GLY A 183 -11.71 -6.35 -5.56
N GLU A 184 -11.75 -5.12 -6.04
CA GLU A 184 -11.36 -3.93 -5.29
C GLU A 184 -12.24 -3.73 -4.04
N VAL A 185 -11.63 -3.27 -2.96
CA VAL A 185 -12.33 -3.01 -1.71
C VAL A 185 -12.32 -1.52 -1.37
N GLU A 186 -13.47 -0.97 -1.07
CA GLU A 186 -13.63 0.40 -0.58
C GLU A 186 -13.30 0.51 0.92
N ALA A 187 -12.06 0.23 1.27
CA ALA A 187 -11.59 0.31 2.65
C ALA A 187 -11.66 1.75 3.18
N ARG A 188 -11.71 1.88 4.51
CA ARG A 188 -11.65 3.16 5.23
C ARG A 188 -10.55 3.11 6.28
N ALA A 189 -9.76 4.17 6.35
CA ALA A 189 -8.71 4.35 7.35
C ALA A 189 -8.44 5.85 7.51
N PRO A 190 -7.90 6.32 8.64
CA PRO A 190 -7.61 7.73 8.85
C PRO A 190 -6.25 8.14 8.24
N CYS A 191 -5.92 7.62 7.07
CA CYS A 191 -4.77 8.00 6.24
C CYS A 191 -5.23 8.86 5.05
N SER A 192 -4.29 9.46 4.33
CA SER A 192 -4.62 10.33 3.20
C SER A 192 -4.91 9.56 1.92
N PHE A 193 -4.28 8.40 1.72
CA PHE A 193 -4.41 7.59 0.52
C PHE A 193 -4.66 6.13 0.88
N ILE A 194 -5.54 5.49 0.14
CA ILE A 194 -5.84 4.05 0.25
C ILE A 194 -5.79 3.48 -1.15
N LEU A 195 -4.87 2.55 -1.37
CA LEU A 195 -4.77 1.82 -2.62
C LEU A 195 -5.32 0.41 -2.43
N SER A 196 -6.31 0.05 -3.22
CA SER A 196 -6.80 -1.31 -3.35
C SER A 196 -6.58 -1.81 -4.77
N TYR A 197 -6.41 -3.12 -4.93
CA TYR A 197 -6.13 -3.75 -6.22
C TYR A 197 -6.77 -5.13 -6.30
N ASP A 198 -7.08 -5.55 -7.53
CA ASP A 198 -7.61 -6.87 -7.86
C ASP A 198 -6.50 -7.86 -8.27
N LYS A 199 -6.87 -9.00 -8.80
CA LYS A 199 -5.93 -9.97 -9.36
C LYS A 199 -5.32 -9.44 -10.65
N VAL A 200 -4.04 -9.74 -10.84
CA VAL A 200 -3.40 -9.54 -12.15
C VAL A 200 -4.01 -10.51 -13.13
N ALA A 201 -4.52 -9.99 -14.23
CA ALA A 201 -5.05 -10.77 -15.33
C ALA A 201 -3.92 -11.44 -16.16
N ARG A 202 -4.30 -12.34 -17.07
CA ARG A 202 -3.30 -13.09 -17.88
C ARG A 202 -2.52 -12.21 -18.86
N ASP A 203 -3.12 -11.10 -19.26
CA ASP A 203 -2.53 -10.08 -20.15
C ASP A 203 -1.65 -9.06 -19.42
N GLY A 204 -1.42 -9.26 -18.12
CA GLY A 204 -0.64 -8.35 -17.29
C GLY A 204 -1.42 -7.11 -16.82
N SER A 205 -2.71 -7.02 -17.11
CA SER A 205 -3.55 -5.92 -16.60
C SER A 205 -3.96 -6.15 -15.15
N ILE A 206 -4.18 -5.06 -14.42
CA ILE A 206 -4.66 -5.06 -13.03
C ILE A 206 -5.54 -3.84 -12.76
N ASP A 207 -6.69 -4.07 -12.16
CA ASP A 207 -7.54 -2.98 -11.70
C ASP A 207 -7.05 -2.46 -10.36
N VAL A 208 -6.87 -1.14 -10.29
CA VAL A 208 -6.40 -0.42 -9.11
C VAL A 208 -7.35 0.72 -8.81
N MET A 209 -7.72 0.85 -7.55
CA MET A 209 -8.48 1.98 -7.05
C MET A 209 -7.65 2.71 -5.99
N VAL A 210 -7.48 4.02 -6.17
CA VAL A 210 -6.93 4.92 -5.15
C VAL A 210 -8.03 5.80 -4.60
N ARG A 211 -8.30 5.64 -3.30
CA ARG A 211 -9.14 6.53 -2.52
C ARG A 211 -8.26 7.55 -1.80
N PHE A 212 -8.64 8.80 -1.85
CA PHE A 212 -7.84 9.86 -1.27
C PHE A 212 -8.71 10.87 -0.52
N ASP A 213 -8.12 11.48 0.50
CA ASP A 213 -8.72 12.58 1.25
C ASP A 213 -8.78 13.82 0.34
N HIS A 214 -9.99 14.19 -0.12
CA HIS A 214 -10.19 15.30 -1.06
C HIS A 214 -9.81 16.68 -0.48
N ARG A 215 -9.52 16.76 0.82
CA ARG A 215 -8.93 17.97 1.43
C ARG A 215 -7.44 18.11 1.12
N VAL A 216 -6.76 17.01 0.73
CA VAL A 216 -5.32 16.98 0.46
C VAL A 216 -5.01 17.18 -1.01
N THR A 217 -5.81 16.61 -1.91
CA THR A 217 -5.56 16.65 -3.36
C THR A 217 -6.83 16.41 -4.16
N ASP A 218 -6.72 16.50 -5.48
CA ASP A 218 -7.79 16.36 -6.45
C ASP A 218 -7.66 15.11 -7.32
N ALA A 219 -8.78 14.68 -7.91
CA ALA A 219 -8.84 13.48 -8.75
C ALA A 219 -7.91 13.55 -9.99
N ALA A 220 -7.72 14.74 -10.56
CA ALA A 220 -6.82 14.94 -11.72
C ALA A 220 -5.37 14.58 -11.35
N VAL A 221 -4.89 15.02 -10.17
CA VAL A 221 -3.54 14.72 -9.68
C VAL A 221 -3.37 13.22 -9.46
N VAL A 222 -4.36 12.57 -8.85
CA VAL A 222 -4.33 11.11 -8.62
C VAL A 222 -4.40 10.33 -9.93
N GLY A 223 -5.20 10.80 -10.90
CA GLY A 223 -5.28 10.17 -12.24
C GLY A 223 -3.95 10.19 -12.98
N VAL A 224 -3.23 11.31 -12.96
CA VAL A 224 -1.87 11.43 -13.53
C VAL A 224 -0.89 10.54 -12.77
N ALA A 225 -0.96 10.53 -11.44
CA ALA A 225 -0.09 9.73 -10.60
C ALA A 225 -0.24 8.21 -10.84
N LEU A 226 -1.44 7.73 -11.17
CA LEU A 226 -1.64 6.33 -11.53
C LEU A 226 -0.91 5.94 -12.82
N SER A 227 -0.74 6.87 -13.79
CA SER A 227 0.10 6.64 -14.96
C SER A 227 1.59 6.54 -14.58
N GLY A 228 2.05 7.42 -13.70
CA GLY A 228 3.41 7.34 -13.17
C GLY A 228 3.66 6.07 -12.36
N LEU A 229 2.67 5.62 -11.59
CA LEU A 229 2.77 4.35 -10.86
C LEU A 229 2.89 3.15 -11.80
N GLU A 230 2.14 3.13 -12.90
CA GLU A 230 2.24 2.09 -13.94
C GLU A 230 3.64 2.04 -14.53
N GLN A 231 4.23 3.19 -14.84
CA GLN A 231 5.59 3.30 -15.34
C GLN A 231 6.61 2.79 -14.30
N ILE A 232 6.56 3.25 -13.06
CA ILE A 232 7.44 2.82 -11.96
C ILE A 232 7.38 1.30 -11.77
N LEU A 233 6.18 0.71 -11.84
CA LEU A 233 6.02 -0.73 -11.71
C LEU A 233 6.70 -1.50 -12.84
N ASN A 234 6.61 -1.01 -14.08
CA ASN A 234 7.22 -1.67 -15.24
C ASN A 234 8.71 -1.34 -15.42
N GLU A 235 9.23 -0.29 -14.80
CA GLU A 235 10.64 0.10 -14.87
C GLU A 235 11.38 -0.30 -13.59
N GLU A 236 11.39 0.57 -12.57
CA GLU A 236 12.20 0.41 -11.35
C GLU A 236 11.86 -0.88 -10.59
N ILE A 237 10.57 -1.18 -10.41
CA ILE A 237 10.14 -2.39 -9.68
C ILE A 237 10.44 -3.66 -10.49
N ALA A 238 10.17 -3.65 -11.79
CA ALA A 238 10.48 -4.80 -12.65
C ALA A 238 12.00 -5.08 -12.66
N ASP A 239 12.83 -4.05 -12.73
CA ASP A 239 14.30 -4.20 -12.68
C ASP A 239 14.77 -4.77 -11.34
N GLU A 240 14.22 -4.30 -10.21
CA GLU A 240 14.52 -4.88 -8.90
C GLU A 240 14.10 -6.36 -8.84
N LEU A 241 12.92 -6.72 -9.37
CA LEU A 241 12.47 -8.10 -9.42
C LEU A 241 13.36 -8.98 -10.31
N LEU A 242 13.80 -8.47 -11.45
CA LEU A 242 14.72 -9.18 -12.34
C LEU A 242 16.09 -9.43 -11.67
N ALA A 243 16.59 -8.45 -10.92
CA ALA A 243 17.85 -8.60 -10.19
C ALA A 243 17.80 -9.65 -9.05
N LEU A 244 16.60 -10.07 -8.64
CA LEU A 244 16.41 -11.14 -7.65
C LEU A 244 16.45 -12.55 -8.24
N ARG A 245 16.54 -12.70 -9.57
CA ARG A 245 16.64 -14.01 -10.22
C ARG A 245 18.00 -14.66 -9.93
N PRO A 246 18.05 -15.97 -9.67
CA PRO A 246 19.31 -16.69 -9.58
C PRO A 246 20.08 -16.60 -10.92
N PRO A 247 21.41 -16.46 -10.89
CA PRO A 247 22.23 -16.30 -12.10
C PRO A 247 22.08 -17.45 -13.12
N GLU A 248 21.75 -18.65 -12.71
CA GLU A 248 21.48 -19.79 -13.59
C GLU A 248 20.24 -19.64 -14.49
N GLN A 249 19.24 -18.86 -14.05
CA GLN A 249 18.03 -18.59 -14.84
C GLN A 249 18.19 -17.37 -15.75
N ALA A 250 19.14 -16.50 -15.49
CA ALA A 250 19.43 -15.33 -16.32
C ALA A 250 20.11 -15.70 -17.66
N ILE A 251 20.74 -16.88 -17.73
CA ILE A 251 21.46 -17.38 -18.93
C ILE A 251 20.51 -18.07 -19.93
N ALA A 252 19.31 -18.48 -19.48
CA ALA A 252 18.36 -19.22 -20.32
C ALA A 252 17.42 -18.33 -21.16
N ASP A 253 17.33 -17.04 -20.87
CA ASP A 253 16.49 -16.12 -21.65
C ASP A 253 17.32 -15.51 -22.80
N PRO A 254 16.85 -15.59 -24.07
CA PRO A 254 17.53 -14.90 -25.18
C PRO A 254 17.51 -13.40 -24.97
N PRO A 255 18.57 -12.66 -25.37
CA PRO A 255 18.60 -11.21 -25.27
C PRO A 255 17.42 -10.60 -26.03
N PRO A 256 16.84 -9.50 -25.54
CA PRO A 256 15.75 -8.83 -26.23
C PRO A 256 16.21 -8.45 -27.65
N PRO A 257 15.31 -8.52 -28.66
CA PRO A 257 15.67 -8.21 -30.04
C PRO A 257 16.20 -6.78 -30.10
N GLU A 258 17.41 -6.61 -30.62
CA GLU A 258 17.98 -5.30 -30.89
C GLU A 258 17.01 -4.48 -31.72
N ARG A 259 16.66 -3.29 -31.26
CA ARG A 259 15.92 -2.32 -32.07
C ARG A 259 16.81 -1.95 -33.26
N ILE A 260 16.55 -2.54 -34.41
CA ILE A 260 17.17 -2.13 -35.67
C ILE A 260 16.74 -0.70 -35.91
N GLY A 261 17.65 0.21 -35.61
CA GLY A 261 17.49 1.62 -35.89
C GLY A 261 17.31 1.82 -37.39
N SER A 262 16.19 2.41 -37.79
CA SER A 262 15.91 2.87 -39.14
C SER A 262 16.90 3.97 -39.54
N ARG A 263 18.10 3.57 -40.00
CA ARG A 263 18.95 4.42 -40.85
C ARG A 263 18.55 4.18 -42.30
N LEU A 264 17.51 4.85 -42.72
CA LEU A 264 17.22 5.06 -44.15
C LEU A 264 16.66 6.50 -44.31
N ALA A 265 17.54 7.44 -44.52
CA ALA A 265 17.18 8.66 -45.21
C ALA A 265 18.45 9.32 -45.70
N GLY A 266 18.55 9.46 -46.97
CA GLY A 266 19.41 10.43 -47.57
C GLY A 266 20.31 9.92 -48.67
N ARG A 267 19.72 9.68 -49.84
CA ARG A 267 20.36 9.93 -51.15
C ARG A 267 19.31 9.93 -52.24
N THR A 268 18.92 11.13 -52.65
CA THR A 268 18.57 11.39 -54.04
C THR A 268 19.07 12.77 -54.40
N SER A 269 20.07 12.76 -55.21
CA SER A 269 20.55 13.89 -56.01
C SER A 269 19.69 14.06 -57.25
N ARG A 270 19.54 15.27 -57.63
CA ARG A 270 19.20 15.93 -58.88
C ARG A 270 17.82 16.52 -58.97
#